data_5219f374094dd908cd923cef71284325
#
_entry.id   5219f374094dd908cd923cef71284325
#
_cell.length_a   1.000
_cell.length_b   1.000
_cell.length_c   1.000
_cell.angle_alpha   90.00
_cell.angle_beta   90.00
_cell.angle_gamma   90.00
#
_symmetry.space_group_name_H-M   'P 1'
#
loop_
_entity.id
_entity.type
_entity.pdbx_description
1 polymer ?
#
loop_
_entity_poly.entity_id
_entity_poly.type
_entity_poly.pdbx_seq_one_letter_code
_entity_poly.pdbx_strand_id
1 'polypeptide(L)'
;VPTPLAERFAATLIEAHRTNSRAPASAAAEFSASATGADVTDVQALVADELGPVTAWKTAPGADKPMIAPILGRRVKPSGATFGTDEIGACGIELEIAFRLDAPLPPLDAPDFAARLREVVTPIVTIEVVDGRVEDFVDAPAPAKLADNQNNGGLVLGGTGTIVGTSPAVRLAFDGKVVVEGPATPPGGDAWAALERFVLHVGSLCGGFQVGQVLTTGSLTGMPFIEPGTRVEGEVEGLGSVTLDYAAR
;
A
#
# COMPACT_ATOMS: atom_id res chain seq x y z
N VAL A 1 -0.63 17.22 -19.00
CA VAL A 1 -0.87 16.18 -20.03
C VAL A 1 0.25 15.15 -19.87
N PRO A 2 -0.09 13.88 -19.69
CA PRO A 2 0.91 12.82 -19.58
C PRO A 2 1.89 12.80 -20.78
N THR A 3 3.12 12.40 -20.51
CA THR A 3 4.12 12.20 -21.57
C THR A 3 3.88 10.90 -22.33
N PRO A 4 4.33 10.76 -23.59
CA PRO A 4 4.27 9.48 -24.30
C PRO A 4 5.00 8.33 -23.57
N LEU A 5 5.98 8.64 -22.72
CA LEU A 5 6.66 7.67 -21.86
C LEU A 5 5.72 7.13 -20.78
N ALA A 6 5.03 8.03 -20.08
CA ALA A 6 4.06 7.67 -19.04
C ALA A 6 2.88 6.89 -19.62
N GLU A 7 2.32 7.34 -20.76
CA GLU A 7 1.23 6.66 -21.45
C GLU A 7 1.58 5.22 -21.83
N ARG A 8 2.77 4.99 -22.41
CA ARG A 8 3.21 3.63 -22.78
C ARG A 8 3.37 2.73 -21.57
N PHE A 9 4.00 3.22 -20.52
CA PHE A 9 4.21 2.40 -19.32
C PHE A 9 2.90 2.13 -18.58
N ALA A 10 2.00 3.11 -18.50
CA ALA A 10 0.65 2.90 -17.97
C ALA A 10 -0.13 1.84 -18.74
N ALA A 11 -0.12 1.90 -20.07
CA ALA A 11 -0.77 0.87 -20.91
C ALA A 11 -0.21 -0.53 -20.66
N THR A 12 1.11 -0.63 -20.48
CA THR A 12 1.79 -1.90 -20.14
C THR A 12 1.33 -2.44 -18.78
N LEU A 13 1.25 -1.60 -17.75
CA LEU A 13 0.77 -2.01 -16.43
C LEU A 13 -0.73 -2.36 -16.42
N ILE A 14 -1.56 -1.60 -17.14
CA ILE A 14 -3.00 -1.86 -17.30
C ILE A 14 -3.22 -3.25 -17.92
N GLU A 15 -2.49 -3.59 -18.97
CA GLU A 15 -2.58 -4.92 -19.60
C GLU A 15 -2.13 -6.02 -18.63
N ALA A 16 -1.02 -5.82 -17.92
CA ALA A 16 -0.56 -6.76 -16.89
C ALA A 16 -1.62 -7.00 -15.80
N HIS A 17 -2.30 -5.93 -15.35
CA HIS A 17 -3.42 -6.03 -14.40
C HIS A 17 -4.64 -6.79 -14.95
N ARG A 18 -4.94 -6.65 -16.25
CA ARG A 18 -6.10 -7.28 -16.89
C ARG A 18 -5.89 -8.77 -17.12
N THR A 19 -4.68 -9.12 -17.50
CA THR A 19 -4.30 -10.49 -17.85
C THR A 19 -3.73 -11.30 -16.70
N ASN A 20 -3.50 -10.65 -15.55
CA ASN A 20 -2.74 -11.21 -14.43
C ASN A 20 -1.40 -11.79 -14.88
N SER A 21 -0.74 -11.10 -15.81
CA SER A 21 0.61 -11.41 -16.30
C SER A 21 1.61 -10.38 -15.78
N ARG A 22 2.88 -10.58 -16.08
CA ARG A 22 3.92 -9.58 -15.80
C ARG A 22 4.44 -8.97 -17.09
N ALA A 23 4.62 -7.66 -17.06
CA ALA A 23 5.32 -6.94 -18.10
C ALA A 23 6.82 -7.30 -18.07
N PRO A 24 7.52 -7.31 -19.22
CA PRO A 24 8.95 -7.59 -19.26
C PRO A 24 9.76 -6.61 -18.37
N ALA A 25 10.80 -7.10 -17.70
CA ALA A 25 11.72 -6.26 -16.92
C ALA A 25 12.33 -5.11 -17.75
N SER A 26 12.51 -5.32 -19.07
CA SER A 26 12.97 -4.28 -20.01
C SER A 26 12.05 -3.07 -20.09
N ALA A 27 10.72 -3.25 -19.94
CA ALA A 27 9.77 -2.12 -19.93
C ALA A 27 9.97 -1.22 -18.70
N ALA A 28 10.22 -1.82 -17.52
CA ALA A 28 10.54 -1.08 -16.30
C ALA A 28 11.89 -0.35 -16.42
N ALA A 29 12.89 -0.99 -17.01
CA ALA A 29 14.20 -0.38 -17.24
C ALA A 29 14.12 0.81 -18.22
N GLU A 30 13.41 0.65 -19.36
CA GLU A 30 13.18 1.72 -20.33
C GLU A 30 12.45 2.91 -19.72
N PHE A 31 11.35 2.68 -18.99
CA PHE A 31 10.63 3.74 -18.28
C PHE A 31 11.56 4.47 -17.31
N SER A 32 12.26 3.73 -16.46
CA SER A 32 13.05 4.29 -15.38
C SER A 32 14.29 5.06 -15.85
N ALA A 33 14.78 4.79 -17.07
CA ALA A 33 15.97 5.45 -17.61
C ALA A 33 15.81 6.96 -17.78
N SER A 34 14.57 7.46 -17.97
CA SER A 34 14.29 8.88 -18.19
C SER A 34 13.06 9.42 -17.45
N ALA A 35 12.37 8.58 -16.67
CA ALA A 35 11.17 8.99 -15.95
C ALA A 35 11.46 10.06 -14.90
N THR A 36 10.63 11.07 -14.89
CA THR A 36 10.57 12.09 -13.84
C THR A 36 9.54 11.71 -12.77
N GLY A 37 9.52 12.43 -11.64
CA GLY A 37 8.45 12.25 -10.64
C GLY A 37 7.04 12.54 -11.20
N ALA A 38 6.92 13.44 -12.18
CA ALA A 38 5.66 13.71 -12.86
C ALA A 38 5.22 12.51 -13.70
N ASP A 39 6.13 11.88 -14.45
CA ASP A 39 5.81 10.68 -15.22
C ASP A 39 5.30 9.54 -14.31
N VAL A 40 5.90 9.37 -13.13
CA VAL A 40 5.46 8.37 -12.15
C VAL A 40 4.02 8.63 -11.71
N THR A 41 3.70 9.87 -11.33
CA THR A 41 2.33 10.22 -10.89
C THR A 41 1.31 10.17 -12.03
N ASP A 42 1.71 10.50 -13.25
CA ASP A 42 0.87 10.37 -14.44
C ASP A 42 0.54 8.90 -14.72
N VAL A 43 1.51 7.98 -14.59
CA VAL A 43 1.27 6.53 -14.72
C VAL A 43 0.26 6.06 -13.67
N GLN A 44 0.46 6.42 -12.40
CA GLN A 44 -0.47 6.06 -11.32
C GLN A 44 -1.90 6.56 -11.59
N ALA A 45 -2.03 7.81 -12.05
CA ALA A 45 -3.32 8.39 -12.40
C ALA A 45 -4.00 7.65 -13.57
N LEU A 46 -3.26 7.41 -14.66
CA LEU A 46 -3.79 6.68 -15.83
C LEU A 46 -4.23 5.26 -15.48
N VAL A 47 -3.45 4.56 -14.65
CA VAL A 47 -3.82 3.22 -14.17
C VAL A 47 -5.08 3.27 -13.30
N ALA A 48 -5.18 4.25 -12.40
CA ALA A 48 -6.35 4.42 -11.55
C ALA A 48 -7.61 4.81 -12.34
N ASP A 49 -7.50 5.70 -13.32
CA ASP A 49 -8.62 6.10 -14.19
C ASP A 49 -9.19 4.92 -14.98
N GLU A 50 -8.32 4.01 -15.45
CA GLU A 50 -8.72 2.87 -16.29
C GLU A 50 -9.21 1.66 -15.48
N LEU A 51 -8.62 1.39 -14.29
CA LEU A 51 -8.86 0.15 -13.56
C LEU A 51 -9.81 0.30 -12.37
N GLY A 52 -10.26 1.49 -12.08
CA GLY A 52 -11.29 1.74 -11.08
C GLY A 52 -10.83 2.59 -9.90
N PRO A 53 -11.76 2.89 -8.99
CA PRO A 53 -11.55 3.90 -7.98
C PRO A 53 -10.39 3.53 -7.03
N VAL A 54 -9.65 4.55 -6.61
CA VAL A 54 -8.73 4.46 -5.48
C VAL A 54 -9.55 4.43 -4.20
N THR A 55 -9.38 3.41 -3.38
CA THR A 55 -10.06 3.28 -2.08
C THR A 55 -9.10 3.18 -0.90
N ALA A 56 -7.82 3.03 -1.18
CA ALA A 56 -6.78 3.09 -0.17
C ALA A 56 -5.48 3.66 -0.76
N TRP A 57 -4.53 3.89 0.10
CA TRP A 57 -3.24 4.48 -0.20
C TRP A 57 -2.15 3.75 0.58
N LYS A 58 -0.95 3.77 0.05
CA LYS A 58 0.24 3.42 0.81
C LYS A 58 1.24 4.57 0.79
N THR A 59 2.01 4.68 1.88
CA THR A 59 3.10 5.64 1.99
C THR A 59 4.33 4.98 2.60
N ALA A 60 5.48 5.48 2.22
CA ALA A 60 6.76 5.11 2.82
C ALA A 60 7.68 6.32 2.90
N PRO A 61 8.67 6.33 3.79
CA PRO A 61 9.66 7.40 3.83
C PRO A 61 10.39 7.55 2.49
N GLY A 62 10.55 8.79 2.05
CA GLY A 62 11.41 9.17 0.92
C GLY A 62 12.42 10.21 1.38
N ALA A 63 13.41 10.52 0.54
CA ALA A 63 14.48 11.45 0.89
C ALA A 63 13.96 12.86 1.25
N ASP A 64 13.18 13.46 0.36
CA ASP A 64 12.61 14.81 0.56
C ASP A 64 11.11 14.76 0.84
N LYS A 65 10.39 13.89 0.13
CA LYS A 65 8.95 13.71 0.22
C LYS A 65 8.62 12.25 0.47
N PRO A 66 7.46 11.94 1.09
CA PRO A 66 7.03 10.56 1.19
C PRO A 66 6.81 9.95 -0.20
N MET A 67 7.10 8.67 -0.34
CA MET A 67 6.59 7.89 -1.46
C MET A 67 5.09 7.68 -1.24
N ILE A 68 4.28 7.90 -2.27
CA ILE A 68 2.82 7.81 -2.22
C ILE A 68 2.35 6.96 -3.38
N ALA A 69 1.48 5.99 -3.11
CA ALA A 69 0.90 5.17 -4.14
C ALA A 69 -0.58 4.87 -3.87
N PRO A 70 -1.45 4.93 -4.90
CA PRO A 70 -2.86 4.56 -4.77
C PRO A 70 -3.02 3.03 -4.71
N ILE A 71 -4.07 2.59 -3.99
CA ILE A 71 -4.52 1.19 -3.96
C ILE A 71 -5.92 1.13 -4.57
N LEU A 72 -6.07 0.28 -5.60
CA LEU A 72 -7.32 0.13 -6.34
C LEU A 72 -8.38 -0.62 -5.50
N GLY A 73 -9.63 -0.15 -5.53
CA GLY A 73 -10.71 -0.64 -4.66
C GLY A 73 -11.01 -2.13 -4.79
N ARG A 74 -10.86 -2.69 -5.99
CA ARG A 74 -11.01 -4.14 -6.21
C ARG A 74 -9.98 -4.99 -5.47
N ARG A 75 -8.91 -4.38 -4.98
CA ARG A 75 -7.81 -5.03 -4.24
C ARG A 75 -7.92 -4.83 -2.73
N VAL A 76 -8.92 -4.08 -2.24
CA VAL A 76 -9.15 -3.86 -0.81
C VAL A 76 -10.23 -4.82 -0.33
N LYS A 77 -9.90 -5.68 0.63
CA LYS A 77 -10.78 -6.75 1.13
C LYS A 77 -10.87 -6.71 2.67
N PRO A 78 -11.95 -7.21 3.26
CA PRO A 78 -12.04 -7.35 4.72
C PRO A 78 -11.18 -8.51 5.24
N SER A 79 -10.88 -8.51 6.54
CA SER A 79 -10.21 -9.63 7.24
C SER A 79 -10.96 -10.96 7.00
N GLY A 80 -10.19 -12.03 6.83
CA GLY A 80 -10.69 -13.35 6.43
C GLY A 80 -10.83 -13.52 4.92
N ALA A 81 -10.43 -12.55 4.13
CA ALA A 81 -10.48 -12.64 2.67
C ALA A 81 -9.51 -13.69 2.13
N THR A 82 -9.87 -14.21 0.96
CA THR A 82 -9.01 -15.09 0.17
C THR A 82 -8.49 -14.34 -1.07
N PHE A 83 -7.20 -14.49 -1.35
CA PHE A 83 -6.60 -14.17 -2.64
C PHE A 83 -6.26 -15.47 -3.37
N GLY A 84 -6.66 -15.58 -4.62
CA GLY A 84 -6.32 -16.74 -5.46
C GLY A 84 -5.06 -16.48 -6.29
N THR A 85 -4.42 -17.56 -6.74
CA THR A 85 -3.28 -17.46 -7.68
C THR A 85 -3.65 -16.86 -9.03
N ASP A 86 -4.93 -16.70 -9.31
CA ASP A 86 -5.47 -15.98 -10.46
C ASP A 86 -5.58 -14.45 -10.24
N GLU A 87 -5.50 -14.00 -8.99
CA GLU A 87 -5.47 -12.57 -8.64
C GLU A 87 -4.06 -12.09 -8.33
N ILE A 88 -3.27 -12.93 -7.65
CA ILE A 88 -1.95 -12.60 -7.09
C ILE A 88 -0.94 -13.66 -7.57
N GLY A 89 0.07 -13.22 -8.29
CA GLY A 89 1.11 -14.11 -8.82
C GLY A 89 2.27 -14.36 -7.86
N ALA A 90 2.55 -13.40 -6.98
CA ALA A 90 3.44 -13.54 -5.83
C ALA A 90 2.76 -12.94 -4.61
N CYS A 91 2.99 -13.47 -3.44
CA CYS A 91 2.31 -13.03 -2.23
C CYS A 91 3.34 -12.65 -1.14
N GLY A 92 3.88 -11.44 -1.25
CA GLY A 92 4.64 -10.81 -0.16
C GLY A 92 3.67 -10.28 0.89
N ILE A 93 3.99 -10.46 2.17
CA ILE A 93 3.11 -10.10 3.29
C ILE A 93 3.76 -9.00 4.12
N GLU A 94 3.03 -7.89 4.29
CA GLU A 94 3.42 -6.79 5.15
C GLU A 94 2.31 -6.51 6.17
N LEU A 95 2.61 -6.68 7.47
CA LEU A 95 1.72 -6.29 8.54
C LEU A 95 1.94 -4.82 8.87
N GLU A 96 0.87 -4.02 8.86
CA GLU A 96 0.96 -2.56 8.95
C GLU A 96 -0.05 -1.93 9.91
N ILE A 97 0.30 -0.75 10.43
CA ILE A 97 -0.66 0.20 10.96
C ILE A 97 -1.21 1.02 9.78
N ALA A 98 -2.51 1.22 9.77
CA ALA A 98 -3.19 2.04 8.78
C ALA A 98 -4.17 3.00 9.46
N PHE A 99 -4.68 3.99 8.71
CA PHE A 99 -5.67 4.95 9.17
C PHE A 99 -6.80 5.06 8.16
N ARG A 100 -8.06 4.90 8.61
CA ARG A 100 -9.23 5.22 7.82
C ARG A 100 -9.63 6.67 8.08
N LEU A 101 -9.87 7.43 7.01
CA LEU A 101 -10.41 8.78 7.10
C LEU A 101 -11.93 8.71 7.30
N ASP A 102 -12.43 9.16 8.44
CA ASP A 102 -13.85 9.04 8.83
C ASP A 102 -14.64 10.34 8.62
N ALA A 103 -13.95 11.49 8.53
CA ALA A 103 -14.56 12.80 8.27
C ALA A 103 -13.62 13.65 7.39
N PRO A 104 -14.10 14.77 6.82
CA PRO A 104 -13.27 15.64 5.99
C PRO A 104 -11.98 16.09 6.69
N LEU A 105 -10.89 16.16 5.92
CA LEU A 105 -9.60 16.63 6.42
C LEU A 105 -9.72 18.06 6.99
N PRO A 106 -9.04 18.37 8.10
CA PRO A 106 -8.92 19.74 8.59
C PRO A 106 -8.14 20.60 7.58
N PRO A 107 -8.27 21.94 7.63
CA PRO A 107 -7.43 22.82 6.82
C PRO A 107 -5.95 22.56 7.07
N LEU A 108 -5.16 22.38 5.99
CA LEU A 108 -3.75 21.99 6.06
C LEU A 108 -2.87 23.06 6.74
N ASP A 109 -3.30 24.30 6.76
CA ASP A 109 -2.65 25.45 7.40
C ASP A 109 -3.11 25.72 8.83
N ALA A 110 -4.00 24.88 9.39
CA ALA A 110 -4.47 25.04 10.76
C ALA A 110 -3.31 24.84 11.76
N PRO A 111 -3.13 25.74 12.75
CA PRO A 111 -2.05 25.64 13.72
C PRO A 111 -2.12 24.38 14.60
N ASP A 112 -3.30 23.78 14.72
CA ASP A 112 -3.60 22.55 15.44
C ASP A 112 -3.88 21.36 14.50
N PHE A 113 -3.39 21.43 13.25
CA PHE A 113 -3.67 20.44 12.20
C PHE A 113 -3.45 19.00 12.66
N ALA A 114 -2.30 18.69 13.26
CA ALA A 114 -1.97 17.34 13.70
C ALA A 114 -2.97 16.78 14.74
N ALA A 115 -3.40 17.62 15.67
CA ALA A 115 -4.40 17.22 16.68
C ALA A 115 -5.77 16.97 16.03
N ARG A 116 -6.22 17.86 15.17
CA ARG A 116 -7.50 17.72 14.45
C ARG A 116 -7.50 16.56 13.47
N LEU A 117 -6.36 16.25 12.83
CA LEU A 117 -6.24 15.09 11.95
C LEU A 117 -6.51 13.79 12.72
N ARG A 118 -6.03 13.69 13.96
CA ARG A 118 -6.26 12.52 14.82
C ARG A 118 -7.74 12.33 15.20
N GLU A 119 -8.54 13.39 15.21
CA GLU A 119 -9.98 13.33 15.54
C GLU A 119 -10.84 12.81 14.39
N VAL A 120 -10.30 12.85 13.14
CA VAL A 120 -11.03 12.49 11.92
C VAL A 120 -10.57 11.17 11.30
N VAL A 121 -9.70 10.42 11.97
CA VAL A 121 -9.22 9.12 11.48
C VAL A 121 -9.37 8.03 12.54
N THR A 122 -9.56 6.79 12.08
CA THR A 122 -9.53 5.59 12.93
C THR A 122 -8.32 4.73 12.58
N PRO A 123 -7.44 4.40 13.56
CA PRO A 123 -6.37 3.44 13.36
C PRO A 123 -6.91 2.02 13.12
N ILE A 124 -6.28 1.30 12.18
CA ILE A 124 -6.65 -0.06 11.74
C ILE A 124 -5.39 -0.90 11.62
N VAL A 125 -5.45 -2.19 11.99
CA VAL A 125 -4.42 -3.15 11.56
C VAL A 125 -4.72 -3.65 10.16
N THR A 126 -3.70 -3.75 9.30
CA THR A 126 -3.86 -4.22 7.92
C THR A 126 -2.76 -5.21 7.54
N ILE A 127 -3.08 -6.07 6.56
CA ILE A 127 -2.06 -6.80 5.80
C ILE A 127 -2.04 -6.24 4.39
N GLU A 128 -0.89 -5.70 3.96
CA GLU A 128 -0.66 -5.45 2.55
C GLU A 128 -0.13 -6.72 1.89
N VAL A 129 -0.69 -7.04 0.73
CA VAL A 129 -0.18 -8.06 -0.18
C VAL A 129 0.67 -7.36 -1.22
N VAL A 130 1.93 -7.77 -1.34
CA VAL A 130 2.87 -7.22 -2.33
C VAL A 130 2.99 -8.16 -3.51
N ASP A 131 2.66 -7.64 -4.70
CA ASP A 131 2.72 -8.35 -5.99
C ASP A 131 2.88 -7.32 -7.12
N GLY A 132 4.05 -7.21 -7.72
CA GLY A 132 4.32 -6.27 -8.81
C GLY A 132 3.84 -6.77 -10.17
N ARG A 133 3.57 -5.83 -11.09
CA ARG A 133 3.14 -6.12 -12.48
C ARG A 133 4.30 -6.22 -13.47
N VAL A 134 5.53 -6.16 -13.00
CA VAL A 134 6.75 -6.28 -13.81
C VAL A 134 7.50 -7.54 -13.40
N GLU A 135 8.13 -8.22 -14.36
CA GLU A 135 9.08 -9.30 -14.05
C GLU A 135 10.17 -8.80 -13.11
N ASP A 136 10.61 -9.65 -12.19
CA ASP A 136 11.64 -9.33 -11.19
C ASP A 136 11.32 -8.04 -10.40
N PHE A 137 10.04 -7.80 -10.10
CA PHE A 137 9.54 -6.55 -9.50
C PHE A 137 10.23 -6.17 -8.18
N VAL A 138 10.74 -7.14 -7.43
CA VAL A 138 11.48 -6.86 -6.18
C VAL A 138 12.75 -6.05 -6.47
N ASP A 139 13.44 -6.38 -7.57
CA ASP A 139 14.69 -5.75 -8.01
C ASP A 139 14.49 -4.68 -9.09
N ALA A 140 13.23 -4.44 -9.50
CA ALA A 140 12.92 -3.43 -10.50
C ALA A 140 13.40 -2.02 -10.04
N PRO A 141 13.76 -1.13 -10.99
CA PRO A 141 14.17 0.24 -10.66
C PRO A 141 13.10 1.01 -9.88
N ALA A 142 13.52 1.85 -8.93
CA ALA A 142 12.63 2.58 -8.04
C ALA A 142 11.53 3.40 -8.74
N PRO A 143 11.77 4.13 -9.86
CA PRO A 143 10.71 4.83 -10.57
C PRO A 143 9.61 3.89 -11.08
N ALA A 144 9.98 2.71 -11.63
CA ALA A 144 9.02 1.74 -12.13
C ALA A 144 8.21 1.11 -10.97
N LYS A 145 8.87 0.75 -9.85
CA LYS A 145 8.17 0.26 -8.65
C LYS A 145 7.14 1.25 -8.15
N LEU A 146 7.51 2.53 -8.05
CA LEU A 146 6.60 3.56 -7.57
C LEU A 146 5.45 3.79 -8.56
N ALA A 147 5.71 3.78 -9.85
CA ALA A 147 4.70 3.89 -10.90
C ALA A 147 3.73 2.68 -10.91
N ASP A 148 4.21 1.48 -10.57
CA ASP A 148 3.42 0.27 -10.33
C ASP A 148 2.86 0.23 -8.89
N ASN A 149 2.42 1.37 -8.37
CA ASN A 149 1.81 1.53 -7.05
C ASN A 149 2.62 0.89 -5.93
N GLN A 150 3.96 0.98 -5.99
CA GLN A 150 4.90 0.31 -5.08
C GLN A 150 4.64 -1.20 -4.96
N ASN A 151 4.37 -1.85 -6.09
CA ASN A 151 4.08 -3.28 -6.18
C ASN A 151 2.86 -3.71 -5.33
N ASN A 152 1.89 -2.84 -5.10
CA ASN A 152 0.70 -3.21 -4.35
C ASN A 152 -0.10 -4.29 -5.10
N GLY A 153 -0.30 -5.44 -4.47
CA GLY A 153 -1.15 -6.54 -4.94
C GLY A 153 -2.53 -6.52 -4.29
N GLY A 154 -2.65 -5.98 -3.07
CA GLY A 154 -3.91 -5.90 -2.35
C GLY A 154 -3.74 -5.38 -0.93
N LEU A 155 -4.87 -5.14 -0.26
CA LEU A 155 -4.92 -4.70 1.14
C LEU A 155 -6.05 -5.41 1.87
N VAL A 156 -5.77 -5.97 3.04
CA VAL A 156 -6.76 -6.59 3.91
C VAL A 156 -6.94 -5.74 5.16
N LEU A 157 -8.17 -5.33 5.43
CA LEU A 157 -8.55 -4.48 6.55
C LEU A 157 -8.94 -5.34 7.75
N GLY A 158 -8.26 -5.15 8.88
CA GLY A 158 -8.49 -5.89 10.12
C GLY A 158 -9.20 -5.10 11.20
N GLY A 159 -8.84 -5.37 12.46
CA GLY A 159 -9.38 -4.72 13.63
C GLY A 159 -9.03 -3.23 13.72
N THR A 160 -9.81 -2.50 14.53
CA THR A 160 -9.61 -1.07 14.81
C THR A 160 -9.38 -0.86 16.29
N GLY A 161 -8.67 0.22 16.66
CA GLY A 161 -8.42 0.50 18.07
C GLY A 161 -7.54 1.71 18.30
N THR A 162 -6.67 1.62 19.29
CA THR A 162 -5.75 2.71 19.67
C THR A 162 -4.32 2.24 19.54
N ILE A 163 -3.48 3.04 18.87
CA ILE A 163 -2.05 2.76 18.73
C ILE A 163 -1.36 2.91 20.09
N VAL A 164 -0.61 1.89 20.50
CA VAL A 164 0.14 1.86 21.75
C VAL A 164 1.59 2.26 21.50
N GLY A 165 1.96 3.47 21.90
CA GLY A 165 3.33 3.99 21.71
C GLY A 165 3.74 4.09 20.22
N THR A 166 5.05 4.11 19.98
CA THR A 166 5.63 4.15 18.63
C THR A 166 6.17 2.80 18.16
N SER A 167 6.19 1.81 19.06
CA SER A 167 6.70 0.45 18.79
C SER A 167 5.78 -0.58 19.47
N PRO A 168 4.53 -0.73 19.01
CA PRO A 168 3.60 -1.70 19.57
C PRO A 168 4.13 -3.13 19.42
N ALA A 169 3.69 -4.04 20.27
CA ALA A 169 3.93 -5.45 20.07
C ALA A 169 3.15 -5.95 18.85
N VAL A 170 3.82 -6.71 18.00
CA VAL A 170 3.23 -7.33 16.81
C VAL A 170 3.44 -8.84 16.83
N ARG A 171 2.54 -9.55 16.14
CA ARG A 171 2.67 -10.97 15.88
C ARG A 171 2.24 -11.25 14.44
N LEU A 172 3.09 -11.93 13.67
CA LEU A 172 2.76 -12.46 12.35
C LEU A 172 2.99 -13.96 12.35
N ALA A 173 1.99 -14.72 11.90
CA ALA A 173 2.07 -16.18 11.82
C ALA A 173 1.56 -16.68 10.45
N PHE A 174 2.17 -17.77 9.96
CA PHE A 174 1.77 -18.51 8.78
C PHE A 174 1.40 -19.94 9.20
N ASP A 175 0.18 -20.38 8.90
CA ASP A 175 -0.37 -21.68 9.30
C ASP A 175 -0.21 -21.95 10.80
N GLY A 176 -0.41 -20.92 11.63
CA GLY A 176 -0.24 -20.98 13.09
C GLY A 176 1.21 -20.89 13.57
N LYS A 177 2.20 -20.97 12.66
CA LYS A 177 3.63 -20.85 13.03
C LYS A 177 4.02 -19.36 13.04
N VAL A 178 4.46 -18.87 14.20
CA VAL A 178 4.94 -17.48 14.37
C VAL A 178 6.23 -17.28 13.57
N VAL A 179 6.26 -16.24 12.74
CA VAL A 179 7.41 -15.84 11.92
C VAL A 179 8.01 -14.51 12.37
N VAL A 180 7.18 -13.61 12.95
CA VAL A 180 7.64 -12.37 13.58
C VAL A 180 6.84 -12.17 14.88
N GLU A 181 7.54 -11.82 15.97
CA GLU A 181 6.92 -11.48 17.25
C GLU A 181 7.79 -10.49 18.02
N GLY A 182 7.17 -9.51 18.65
CA GLY A 182 7.82 -8.52 19.51
C GLY A 182 7.49 -7.09 19.14
N PRO A 183 8.16 -6.09 19.78
CA PRO A 183 7.94 -4.69 19.45
C PRO A 183 8.45 -4.37 18.04
N ALA A 184 7.66 -3.62 17.26
CA ALA A 184 8.01 -3.21 15.91
C ALA A 184 7.69 -1.72 15.69
N THR A 185 8.61 -1.05 15.02
CA THR A 185 8.49 0.39 14.69
C THR A 185 8.21 0.55 13.21
N PRO A 186 7.17 1.31 12.82
CA PRO A 186 6.91 1.57 11.41
C PRO A 186 8.06 2.34 10.75
N PRO A 187 8.25 2.22 9.44
CA PRO A 187 9.24 3.00 8.72
C PRO A 187 9.07 4.51 8.98
N GLY A 188 10.17 5.20 9.31
CA GLY A 188 10.13 6.61 9.70
C GLY A 188 9.83 6.86 11.18
N GLY A 189 9.62 5.81 11.99
CA GLY A 189 9.59 5.86 13.45
C GLY A 189 8.22 6.07 14.09
N ASP A 190 7.24 6.63 13.37
CA ASP A 190 5.91 6.94 13.91
C ASP A 190 4.85 6.90 12.80
N ALA A 191 3.81 6.08 13.00
CA ALA A 191 2.68 5.97 12.08
C ALA A 191 1.88 7.28 11.94
N TRP A 192 1.72 8.04 13.03
CA TRP A 192 1.05 9.35 13.01
C TRP A 192 1.82 10.36 12.17
N ALA A 193 3.14 10.40 12.31
CA ALA A 193 3.98 11.26 11.50
C ALA A 193 3.94 10.86 10.00
N ALA A 194 3.83 9.57 9.70
CA ALA A 194 3.65 9.09 8.33
C ALA A 194 2.30 9.56 7.74
N LEU A 195 1.19 9.48 8.52
CA LEU A 195 -0.11 9.99 8.12
C LEU A 195 -0.06 11.51 7.85
N GLU A 196 0.50 12.30 8.76
CA GLU A 196 0.62 13.75 8.61
C GLU A 196 1.40 14.11 7.33
N ARG A 197 2.56 13.49 7.13
CA ARG A 197 3.38 13.71 5.93
C ARG A 197 2.65 13.32 4.65
N PHE A 198 1.91 12.21 4.66
CA PHE A 198 1.10 11.80 3.51
C PHE A 198 0.04 12.85 3.18
N VAL A 199 -0.76 13.28 4.15
CA VAL A 199 -1.85 14.25 3.93
C VAL A 199 -1.31 15.59 3.40
N LEU A 200 -0.15 16.04 3.89
CA LEU A 200 0.50 17.26 3.41
C LEU A 200 1.05 17.16 1.97
N HIS A 201 1.22 15.95 1.42
CA HIS A 201 1.89 15.76 0.13
C HIS A 201 1.02 15.07 -0.94
N VAL A 202 -0.07 14.38 -0.57
CA VAL A 202 -0.91 13.67 -1.54
C VAL A 202 -1.58 14.61 -2.54
N GLY A 203 -1.92 15.83 -2.11
CA GLY A 203 -2.52 16.84 -2.98
C GLY A 203 -3.77 16.33 -3.69
N SER A 204 -3.80 16.53 -5.01
CA SER A 204 -4.91 16.10 -5.88
C SER A 204 -4.62 14.80 -6.66
N LEU A 205 -3.53 14.08 -6.35
CA LEU A 205 -3.22 12.81 -7.00
C LEU A 205 -4.42 11.86 -6.90
N CYS A 206 -4.90 11.32 -8.03
CA CYS A 206 -6.07 10.42 -8.11
C CYS A 206 -7.28 10.91 -7.28
N GLY A 207 -7.51 12.22 -7.19
CA GLY A 207 -8.59 12.82 -6.42
C GLY A 207 -8.27 13.13 -4.95
N GLY A 208 -7.07 12.84 -4.48
CA GLY A 208 -6.64 13.08 -3.10
C GLY A 208 -7.20 12.08 -2.09
N PHE A 209 -6.92 12.30 -0.80
CA PHE A 209 -7.37 11.43 0.29
C PHE A 209 -8.83 11.75 0.67
N GLN A 210 -9.73 10.82 0.43
CA GLN A 210 -11.17 10.98 0.58
C GLN A 210 -11.71 10.24 1.80
N VAL A 211 -12.83 10.73 2.37
CA VAL A 211 -13.56 10.04 3.46
C VAL A 211 -13.91 8.60 3.05
N GLY A 212 -13.63 7.66 3.95
CA GLY A 212 -13.78 6.23 3.75
C GLY A 212 -12.54 5.52 3.23
N GLN A 213 -11.56 6.24 2.68
CA GLN A 213 -10.29 5.64 2.24
C GLN A 213 -9.37 5.32 3.42
N VAL A 214 -8.46 4.36 3.19
CA VAL A 214 -7.47 3.90 4.16
C VAL A 214 -6.07 4.24 3.67
N LEU A 215 -5.20 4.68 4.58
CA LEU A 215 -3.77 4.87 4.33
C LEU A 215 -2.96 3.85 5.14
N THR A 216 -2.10 3.04 4.50
CA THR A 216 -1.07 2.23 5.19
C THR A 216 0.21 3.01 5.37
N THR A 217 0.99 2.71 6.43
CA THR A 217 2.14 3.52 6.83
C THR A 217 3.49 2.80 6.74
N GLY A 218 3.50 1.62 6.14
CA GLY A 218 4.70 0.81 5.93
C GLY A 218 4.84 -0.36 6.91
N SER A 219 5.56 -1.37 6.46
CA SER A 219 5.65 -2.67 7.11
C SER A 219 6.30 -2.65 8.50
N LEU A 220 5.66 -3.32 9.44
CA LEU A 220 6.18 -3.63 10.77
C LEU A 220 6.99 -4.95 10.81
N THR A 221 6.90 -5.78 9.78
CA THR A 221 7.39 -7.17 9.81
C THR A 221 8.34 -7.54 8.68
N GLY A 222 8.77 -6.55 7.89
CA GLY A 222 9.41 -6.84 6.62
C GLY A 222 8.42 -7.40 5.60
N MET A 223 8.91 -8.09 4.58
CA MET A 223 8.09 -8.58 3.46
C MET A 223 8.41 -10.06 3.17
N PRO A 224 8.08 -11.00 4.07
CA PRO A 224 8.19 -12.43 3.77
C PRO A 224 7.20 -12.83 2.67
N PHE A 225 7.63 -13.71 1.74
CA PHE A 225 6.77 -14.29 0.72
C PHE A 225 6.19 -15.61 1.21
N ILE A 226 4.95 -15.90 0.80
CA ILE A 226 4.24 -17.13 1.12
C ILE A 226 3.83 -17.89 -0.14
N GLU A 227 3.64 -19.21 0.02
CA GLU A 227 3.19 -20.09 -1.04
C GLU A 227 1.66 -20.24 -1.03
N PRO A 228 1.04 -20.60 -2.18
CA PRO A 228 -0.38 -20.94 -2.24
C PRO A 228 -0.75 -22.05 -1.24
N GLY A 229 -1.87 -21.87 -0.55
CA GLY A 229 -2.35 -22.74 0.52
C GLY A 229 -2.05 -22.20 1.93
N THR A 230 -1.29 -21.13 2.05
CA THR A 230 -0.93 -20.53 3.34
C THR A 230 -2.04 -19.63 3.89
N ARG A 231 -2.34 -19.79 5.18
CA ARG A 231 -3.13 -18.88 5.99
C ARG A 231 -2.21 -17.90 6.75
N VAL A 232 -2.54 -16.62 6.69
CA VAL A 232 -1.82 -15.55 7.39
C VAL A 232 -2.66 -15.01 8.53
N GLU A 233 -2.02 -14.83 9.68
CA GLU A 233 -2.60 -14.23 10.89
C GLU A 233 -1.67 -13.14 11.39
N GLY A 234 -2.15 -11.89 11.44
CA GLY A 234 -1.43 -10.72 11.93
C GLY A 234 -2.12 -10.10 13.13
N GLU A 235 -1.35 -9.64 14.12
CA GLU A 235 -1.84 -8.92 15.28
C GLU A 235 -0.96 -7.71 15.56
N VAL A 236 -1.59 -6.59 15.95
CA VAL A 236 -0.91 -5.38 16.44
C VAL A 236 -1.57 -4.98 17.76
N GLU A 237 -0.74 -4.79 18.79
CA GLU A 237 -1.19 -4.37 20.12
C GLU A 237 -2.05 -3.10 20.03
N GLY A 238 -3.22 -3.16 20.68
CA GLY A 238 -4.19 -2.06 20.72
C GLY A 238 -5.08 -1.93 19.46
N LEU A 239 -4.74 -2.60 18.35
CA LEU A 239 -5.53 -2.57 17.11
C LEU A 239 -6.30 -3.88 16.84
N GLY A 240 -5.86 -5.00 17.44
CA GLY A 240 -6.47 -6.32 17.22
C GLY A 240 -5.81 -7.09 16.07
N SER A 241 -6.60 -7.89 15.36
CA SER A 241 -6.10 -8.88 14.41
C SER A 241 -6.61 -8.68 12.98
N VAL A 242 -5.89 -9.29 12.03
CA VAL A 242 -6.22 -9.36 10.62
C VAL A 242 -5.80 -10.72 10.08
N THR A 243 -6.60 -11.32 9.19
CA THR A 243 -6.30 -12.62 8.59
C THR A 243 -6.54 -12.61 7.09
N LEU A 244 -5.80 -13.41 6.34
CA LEU A 244 -6.07 -13.74 4.95
C LEU A 244 -5.67 -15.18 4.64
N ASP A 245 -6.25 -15.73 3.59
CA ASP A 245 -5.89 -17.00 3.00
C ASP A 245 -5.35 -16.77 1.58
N TYR A 246 -4.18 -17.34 1.26
CA TYR A 246 -3.65 -17.39 -0.11
C TYR A 246 -3.93 -18.77 -0.69
N ALA A 247 -4.99 -18.85 -1.50
CA ALA A 247 -5.48 -20.13 -1.99
C ALA A 247 -4.78 -20.58 -3.27
N ALA A 248 -4.40 -21.87 -3.33
CA ALA A 248 -4.17 -22.54 -4.61
C ALA A 248 -5.51 -22.63 -5.37
N ARG A 249 -5.47 -22.43 -6.69
CA ARG A 249 -6.62 -22.72 -7.56
C ARG A 249 -6.94 -24.21 -7.61
#